data_f6a408565397d1075feeabe41a454843
#
_entry.id   f6a408565397d1075feeabe41a454843
#
_cell.length_a   1.000
_cell.length_b   1.000
_cell.length_c   1.000
_cell.angle_alpha   90.00
_cell.angle_beta   90.00
_cell.angle_gamma   90.00
#
_symmetry.space_group_name_H-M   'P 1'
#
loop_
_entity.id
_entity.type
_entity.pdbx_description
1 polymer ?
#
loop_
_entity_poly.entity_id
_entity_poly.type
_entity_poly.pdbx_seq_one_letter_code
_entity_poly.pdbx_strand_id
1 'polypeptide(L)'
;MSRPAFARLPVSVDLPRLLRALARIDASAWQGHFNGGYYEGDWSGVALISAVDAPSELAPGKGQPVPREPWRQDPDWQQALRHLPLQIVSARLLRLGPGARIHEHRDYDLGGPDADLRLHIPLLSPPRVDFLLDGQRMPMLAGECWFLDLSRPHRVDNHDSQQRIHLVIDCRPDSWLEQMIAEGVPTTPAPGVGRAAVDFARFCRLLEEDPALCQVLQALTDNEAFIERTLALAAERGLAFTREDLRSAMRQGRRLWNEQWTA
;
A
#
# COMPACT_ATOMS: atom_id res chain seq x y z
N MET A 1 2.46 -16.80 20.57
CA MET A 1 2.38 -15.32 20.60
C MET A 1 1.68 -14.86 19.33
N SER A 2 0.88 -13.79 19.34
CA SER A 2 0.32 -13.24 18.10
C SER A 2 1.41 -12.58 17.28
N ARG A 3 1.36 -12.70 15.93
CA ARG A 3 2.27 -11.99 15.02
C ARG A 3 2.09 -10.48 15.17
N PRO A 4 3.17 -9.67 15.00
CA PRO A 4 3.04 -8.21 14.96
C PRO A 4 2.28 -7.78 13.69
N ALA A 5 1.73 -6.56 13.68
CA ALA A 5 1.06 -6.01 12.50
C ALA A 5 2.04 -5.82 11.32
N PHE A 6 3.29 -5.58 11.60
CA PHE A 6 4.38 -5.42 10.62
C PHE A 6 5.73 -5.76 11.25
N ALA A 7 6.69 -6.12 10.42
CA ALA A 7 8.09 -6.26 10.81
C ALA A 7 9.00 -5.93 9.63
N ARG A 8 10.03 -5.11 9.85
CA ARG A 8 11.16 -5.02 8.93
C ARG A 8 12.10 -6.18 9.25
N LEU A 9 12.24 -7.12 8.33
CA LEU A 9 13.02 -8.32 8.56
C LEU A 9 14.52 -8.01 8.61
N PRO A 10 15.30 -8.67 9.51
CA PRO A 10 16.77 -8.49 9.61
C PRO A 10 17.49 -9.29 8.51
N VAL A 11 17.06 -9.14 7.26
CA VAL A 11 17.61 -9.85 6.11
C VAL A 11 18.17 -8.89 5.08
N SER A 12 19.18 -9.32 4.34
CA SER A 12 19.76 -8.55 3.24
C SER A 12 19.16 -8.97 1.91
N VAL A 13 18.86 -8.01 1.05
CA VAL A 13 18.34 -8.23 -0.30
C VAL A 13 19.33 -7.61 -1.31
N ASP A 14 19.65 -8.33 -2.37
CA ASP A 14 20.49 -7.80 -3.47
C ASP A 14 19.65 -6.87 -4.37
N LEU A 15 19.40 -5.66 -3.88
CA LEU A 15 18.63 -4.64 -4.61
C LEU A 15 19.23 -4.32 -6.00
N PRO A 16 20.55 -4.11 -6.17
CA PRO A 16 21.12 -3.88 -7.49
C PRO A 16 20.77 -4.96 -8.51
N ARG A 17 20.73 -6.23 -8.09
CA ARG A 17 20.37 -7.36 -8.92
C ARG A 17 18.88 -7.33 -9.29
N LEU A 18 18.01 -7.07 -8.31
CA LEU A 18 16.56 -6.94 -8.55
C LEU A 18 16.24 -5.77 -9.49
N LEU A 19 16.95 -4.65 -9.38
CA LEU A 19 16.78 -3.50 -10.29
C LEU A 19 17.24 -3.81 -11.72
N ARG A 20 18.31 -4.59 -11.90
CA ARG A 20 18.70 -5.05 -13.24
C ARG A 20 17.65 -5.96 -13.86
N ALA A 21 17.11 -6.90 -13.09
CA ALA A 21 16.02 -7.76 -13.55
C ALA A 21 14.75 -6.96 -13.86
N LEU A 22 14.39 -6.00 -13.02
CA LEU A 22 13.26 -5.09 -13.26
C LEU A 22 13.42 -4.31 -14.58
N ALA A 23 14.63 -3.82 -14.88
CA ALA A 23 14.92 -3.06 -16.10
C ALA A 23 14.76 -3.89 -17.38
N ARG A 24 14.76 -5.22 -17.30
CA ARG A 24 14.54 -6.14 -18.43
C ARG A 24 13.09 -6.57 -18.61
N ILE A 25 12.19 -6.15 -17.71
CA ILE A 25 10.76 -6.41 -17.85
C ILE A 25 10.22 -5.57 -19.02
N ASP A 26 9.65 -6.26 -20.02
CA ASP A 26 9.03 -5.60 -21.16
C ASP A 26 7.81 -4.75 -20.71
N ALA A 27 7.61 -3.60 -21.36
CA ALA A 27 6.48 -2.72 -21.05
C ALA A 27 5.13 -3.43 -21.27
N SER A 28 5.03 -4.34 -22.22
CA SER A 28 3.82 -5.12 -22.52
C SER A 28 3.49 -6.19 -21.48
N ALA A 29 4.46 -6.56 -20.61
CA ALA A 29 4.23 -7.54 -19.54
C ALA A 29 3.39 -6.99 -18.38
N TRP A 30 3.28 -5.67 -18.25
CA TRP A 30 2.50 -5.03 -17.20
C TRP A 30 1.01 -5.11 -17.49
N GLN A 31 0.28 -5.80 -16.64
CA GLN A 31 -1.17 -5.97 -16.73
C GLN A 31 -1.87 -5.15 -15.64
N GLY A 32 -3.01 -4.52 -15.97
CA GLY A 32 -3.85 -3.86 -14.97
C GLY A 32 -4.25 -4.83 -13.86
N HIS A 33 -4.27 -4.34 -12.61
CA HIS A 33 -4.65 -5.18 -11.48
C HIS A 33 -6.11 -5.62 -11.62
N PHE A 34 -6.41 -6.90 -11.35
CA PHE A 34 -7.72 -7.52 -11.58
C PHE A 34 -8.86 -6.88 -10.76
N ASN A 35 -8.54 -6.20 -9.67
CA ASN A 35 -9.51 -5.64 -8.73
C ASN A 35 -9.77 -4.15 -9.00
N GLY A 36 -10.37 -3.82 -10.15
CA GLY A 36 -10.57 -2.46 -10.63
C GLY A 36 -11.38 -1.53 -9.72
N GLY A 37 -12.18 -2.08 -8.79
CA GLY A 37 -12.95 -1.30 -7.82
C GLY A 37 -12.16 -0.78 -6.62
N TYR A 38 -10.92 -1.22 -6.44
CA TYR A 38 -10.10 -0.89 -5.27
C TYR A 38 -9.06 0.20 -5.52
N TYR A 39 -8.98 0.76 -6.72
CA TYR A 39 -7.95 1.75 -7.02
C TYR A 39 -8.39 2.81 -8.03
N GLU A 40 -7.66 3.91 -8.04
CA GLU A 40 -7.72 4.96 -9.04
C GLU A 40 -6.34 5.15 -9.67
N GLY A 41 -6.29 5.44 -10.97
CA GLY A 41 -5.04 5.62 -11.72
C GLY A 41 -4.41 4.29 -12.18
N ASP A 42 -3.08 4.23 -12.29
CA ASP A 42 -2.35 3.04 -12.76
C ASP A 42 -1.94 2.16 -11.58
N TRP A 43 -2.65 1.06 -11.38
CA TRP A 43 -2.20 -0.07 -10.57
C TRP A 43 -2.07 -1.29 -11.46
N SER A 44 -0.85 -1.72 -11.70
CA SER A 44 -0.53 -2.81 -12.60
C SER A 44 0.52 -3.73 -12.00
N GLY A 45 0.65 -4.93 -12.57
CA GLY A 45 1.58 -5.93 -12.08
C GLY A 45 2.14 -6.82 -13.15
N VAL A 46 3.20 -7.55 -12.78
CA VAL A 46 3.81 -8.63 -13.56
C VAL A 46 3.95 -9.85 -12.65
N ALA A 47 3.39 -10.96 -13.05
CA ALA A 47 3.55 -12.21 -12.32
C ALA A 47 4.93 -12.81 -12.55
N LEU A 48 5.63 -13.14 -11.49
CA LEU A 48 6.90 -13.88 -11.49
C LEU A 48 6.67 -15.35 -11.11
N ILE A 49 5.84 -15.59 -10.10
CA ILE A 49 5.38 -16.92 -9.67
C ILE A 49 3.90 -16.77 -9.34
N SER A 50 3.05 -17.65 -9.84
CA SER A 50 1.63 -17.69 -9.49
C SER A 50 1.14 -19.12 -9.41
N ALA A 51 0.03 -19.35 -8.67
CA ALA A 51 -0.58 -20.68 -8.59
C ALA A 51 -1.14 -21.11 -9.94
N VAL A 52 -1.09 -22.42 -10.21
CA VAL A 52 -1.58 -23.00 -11.47
C VAL A 52 -3.10 -22.79 -11.67
N ASP A 53 -3.85 -22.70 -10.59
CA ASP A 53 -5.30 -22.52 -10.54
C ASP A 53 -5.75 -21.07 -10.31
N ALA A 54 -4.81 -20.11 -10.31
CA ALA A 54 -5.16 -18.71 -10.13
C ALA A 54 -6.06 -18.21 -11.28
N PRO A 55 -7.16 -17.49 -10.99
CA PRO A 55 -8.09 -17.00 -12.02
C PRO A 55 -7.45 -15.94 -12.93
N SER A 56 -6.40 -15.30 -12.48
CA SER A 56 -5.46 -14.51 -13.27
C SER A 56 -4.07 -14.64 -12.67
N GLU A 57 -3.02 -14.39 -13.45
CA GLU A 57 -1.65 -14.54 -12.95
C GLU A 57 -1.31 -13.62 -11.77
N LEU A 58 -2.03 -12.50 -11.60
CA LEU A 58 -1.88 -11.57 -10.49
C LEU A 58 -2.77 -11.89 -9.29
N ALA A 59 -3.77 -12.75 -9.46
CA ALA A 59 -4.70 -13.13 -8.40
C ALA A 59 -4.13 -14.24 -7.51
N PRO A 60 -4.59 -14.35 -6.26
CA PRO A 60 -4.24 -15.48 -5.41
C PRO A 60 -4.83 -16.78 -5.97
N GLY A 61 -4.17 -17.91 -5.67
CA GLY A 61 -4.61 -19.26 -5.99
C GLY A 61 -4.10 -20.22 -4.93
N LYS A 62 -4.66 -21.44 -4.88
CA LYS A 62 -4.30 -22.48 -3.89
C LYS A 62 -3.48 -23.63 -4.48
N GLY A 63 -3.35 -23.65 -5.82
CA GLY A 63 -2.62 -24.69 -6.53
C GLY A 63 -1.11 -24.59 -6.39
N GLN A 64 -0.42 -25.47 -7.09
CA GLN A 64 1.05 -25.50 -7.10
C GLN A 64 1.62 -24.17 -7.64
N PRO A 65 2.65 -23.60 -7.00
CA PRO A 65 3.37 -22.43 -7.51
C PRO A 65 4.06 -22.74 -8.84
N VAL A 66 3.82 -21.92 -9.86
CA VAL A 66 4.43 -22.05 -11.18
C VAL A 66 5.23 -20.82 -11.52
N PRO A 67 6.56 -20.94 -11.75
CA PRO A 67 7.37 -19.83 -12.25
C PRO A 67 6.88 -19.37 -13.62
N ARG A 68 6.63 -18.08 -13.78
CA ARG A 68 6.25 -17.45 -15.03
C ARG A 68 7.48 -17.06 -15.87
N GLU A 69 7.24 -16.65 -17.09
CA GLU A 69 8.30 -16.41 -18.05
C GLU A 69 9.39 -15.44 -17.55
N PRO A 70 9.06 -14.28 -16.97
CA PRO A 70 10.09 -13.35 -16.49
C PRO A 70 10.99 -13.97 -15.41
N TRP A 71 10.43 -14.81 -14.51
CA TRP A 71 11.21 -15.52 -13.50
C TRP A 71 12.14 -16.59 -14.08
N ARG A 72 11.68 -17.30 -15.12
CA ARG A 72 12.45 -18.36 -15.75
C ARG A 72 13.58 -17.83 -16.64
N GLN A 73 13.32 -16.74 -17.34
CA GLN A 73 14.25 -16.16 -18.29
C GLN A 73 15.37 -15.38 -17.63
N ASP A 74 15.13 -14.80 -16.44
CA ASP A 74 16.11 -13.97 -15.77
C ASP A 74 16.54 -14.54 -14.42
N PRO A 75 17.76 -15.13 -14.35
CA PRO A 75 18.26 -15.72 -13.11
C PRO A 75 18.50 -14.70 -11.99
N ASP A 76 18.55 -13.41 -12.30
CA ASP A 76 18.77 -12.38 -11.29
C ASP A 76 17.66 -12.36 -10.23
N TRP A 77 16.41 -12.71 -10.58
CA TRP A 77 15.31 -12.86 -9.60
C TRP A 77 15.64 -13.93 -8.54
N GLN A 78 16.03 -15.12 -8.99
CA GLN A 78 16.32 -16.23 -8.09
C GLN A 78 17.59 -15.98 -7.28
N GLN A 79 18.63 -15.44 -7.91
CA GLN A 79 19.90 -15.19 -7.25
C GLN A 79 19.83 -14.08 -6.20
N ALA A 80 18.98 -13.07 -6.40
CA ALA A 80 18.79 -12.00 -5.43
C ALA A 80 18.16 -12.51 -4.11
N LEU A 81 17.37 -13.58 -4.17
CA LEU A 81 16.65 -14.15 -3.04
C LEU A 81 17.21 -15.49 -2.54
N ARG A 82 18.29 -16.00 -3.16
CA ARG A 82 18.80 -17.37 -2.96
C ARG A 82 19.15 -17.74 -1.51
N HIS A 83 19.46 -16.75 -0.68
CA HIS A 83 19.84 -16.95 0.72
C HIS A 83 18.66 -16.78 1.69
N LEU A 84 17.49 -16.51 1.15
CA LEU A 84 16.24 -16.47 1.92
C LEU A 84 15.53 -17.81 1.70
N PRO A 85 15.40 -18.68 2.70
CA PRO A 85 14.78 -20.01 2.57
C PRO A 85 13.25 -19.90 2.54
N LEU A 86 12.71 -19.07 1.65
CA LEU A 86 11.28 -18.79 1.53
C LEU A 86 10.55 -19.91 0.79
N GLN A 87 9.45 -20.38 1.35
CA GLN A 87 8.49 -21.24 0.66
C GLN A 87 7.50 -20.39 -0.13
N ILE A 88 7.95 -19.93 -1.30
CA ILE A 88 7.19 -18.97 -2.13
C ILE A 88 5.96 -19.65 -2.72
N VAL A 89 4.78 -19.08 -2.49
CA VAL A 89 3.50 -19.45 -3.08
C VAL A 89 3.20 -18.58 -4.30
N SER A 90 3.43 -17.29 -4.18
CA SER A 90 3.34 -16.35 -5.30
C SER A 90 4.41 -15.27 -5.20
N ALA A 91 4.83 -14.73 -6.34
CA ALA A 91 5.70 -13.56 -6.43
C ALA A 91 5.26 -12.70 -7.59
N ARG A 92 5.11 -11.39 -7.37
CA ARG A 92 4.68 -10.45 -8.38
C ARG A 92 5.29 -9.07 -8.17
N LEU A 93 5.56 -8.40 -9.27
CA LEU A 93 5.85 -6.97 -9.25
C LEU A 93 4.52 -6.23 -9.22
N LEU A 94 4.36 -5.30 -8.30
CA LEU A 94 3.20 -4.41 -8.25
C LEU A 94 3.66 -2.97 -8.39
N ARG A 95 3.15 -2.30 -9.43
CA ARG A 95 3.43 -0.92 -9.79
C ARG A 95 2.23 -0.06 -9.46
N LEU A 96 2.48 1.06 -8.79
CA LEU A 96 1.53 2.13 -8.58
C LEU A 96 2.07 3.39 -9.24
N GLY A 97 1.40 3.87 -10.28
CA GLY A 97 1.81 5.02 -11.07
C GLY A 97 1.74 6.35 -10.31
N PRO A 98 2.28 7.43 -10.90
CA PRO A 98 2.17 8.77 -10.34
C PRO A 98 0.70 9.18 -10.12
N GLY A 99 0.39 9.71 -8.95
CA GLY A 99 -0.96 10.15 -8.59
C GLY A 99 -1.98 9.02 -8.35
N ALA A 100 -1.60 7.77 -8.59
CA ALA A 100 -2.49 6.64 -8.39
C ALA A 100 -2.63 6.29 -6.90
N ARG A 101 -3.75 5.67 -6.55
CA ARG A 101 -4.04 5.23 -5.19
C ARG A 101 -4.74 3.88 -5.14
N ILE A 102 -4.50 3.16 -4.08
CA ILE A 102 -5.22 1.95 -3.67
C ILE A 102 -6.06 2.34 -2.46
N HIS A 103 -7.39 2.19 -2.56
CA HIS A 103 -8.32 2.51 -1.48
C HIS A 103 -8.11 1.62 -0.26
N GLU A 104 -8.57 2.07 0.90
CA GLU A 104 -8.49 1.27 2.11
C GLU A 104 -9.31 -0.01 1.97
N HIS A 105 -8.65 -1.13 2.18
CA HIS A 105 -9.24 -2.46 2.12
C HIS A 105 -8.49 -3.44 3.05
N ARG A 106 -8.91 -4.68 3.04
CA ARG A 106 -8.28 -5.81 3.75
C ARG A 106 -8.15 -6.99 2.82
N ASP A 107 -7.03 -7.70 2.89
CA ASP A 107 -6.83 -8.98 2.20
C ASP A 107 -7.26 -10.13 3.13
N TYR A 108 -8.54 -10.50 3.08
CA TYR A 108 -9.12 -11.49 4.01
C TYR A 108 -8.52 -12.88 3.90
N ASP A 109 -7.97 -13.24 2.74
CA ASP A 109 -7.27 -14.50 2.47
C ASP A 109 -5.92 -14.61 3.19
N LEU A 110 -5.37 -13.49 3.67
CA LEU A 110 -4.16 -13.43 4.50
C LEU A 110 -4.48 -13.48 6.01
N GLY A 111 -5.74 -13.62 6.39
CA GLY A 111 -6.16 -13.72 7.79
C GLY A 111 -6.25 -15.17 8.26
N GLY A 112 -5.77 -15.44 9.47
CA GLY A 112 -5.86 -16.75 10.11
C GLY A 112 -4.51 -17.39 10.43
N PRO A 113 -4.51 -18.46 11.20
CA PRO A 113 -3.26 -19.08 11.69
C PRO A 113 -2.45 -19.75 10.58
N ASP A 114 -3.11 -20.30 9.56
CA ASP A 114 -2.49 -21.04 8.46
C ASP A 114 -2.43 -20.23 7.16
N ALA A 115 -2.74 -18.93 7.22
CA ALA A 115 -2.69 -18.05 6.06
C ALA A 115 -1.25 -17.82 5.60
N ASP A 116 -1.06 -17.65 4.30
CA ASP A 116 0.23 -17.24 3.74
C ASP A 116 0.66 -15.88 4.30
N LEU A 117 1.95 -15.67 4.39
CA LEU A 117 2.56 -14.43 4.88
C LEU A 117 3.01 -13.58 3.70
N ARG A 118 2.59 -12.34 3.67
CA ARG A 118 2.96 -11.42 2.59
C ARG A 118 4.16 -10.58 2.96
N LEU A 119 5.20 -10.69 2.12
CA LEU A 119 6.40 -9.89 2.18
C LEU A 119 6.40 -8.82 1.09
N HIS A 120 6.86 -7.64 1.44
CA HIS A 120 7.10 -6.54 0.51
C HIS A 120 8.59 -6.22 0.46
N ILE A 121 9.16 -6.22 -0.74
CA ILE A 121 10.51 -5.71 -1.02
C ILE A 121 10.35 -4.51 -1.95
N PRO A 122 10.43 -3.27 -1.42
CA PRO A 122 10.39 -2.08 -2.27
C PRO A 122 11.60 -2.08 -3.22
N LEU A 123 11.34 -1.96 -4.52
CA LEU A 123 12.38 -1.79 -5.56
C LEU A 123 12.53 -0.32 -5.91
N LEU A 124 11.41 0.35 -6.18
CA LEU A 124 11.30 1.80 -6.35
C LEU A 124 10.31 2.31 -5.31
N SER A 125 10.80 3.11 -4.36
CA SER A 125 10.00 3.65 -3.26
C SER A 125 10.21 5.16 -3.16
N PRO A 126 9.54 5.96 -4.01
CA PRO A 126 9.65 7.41 -3.96
C PRO A 126 9.22 7.98 -2.60
N PRO A 127 9.80 9.09 -2.15
CA PRO A 127 9.61 9.61 -0.79
C PRO A 127 8.18 10.09 -0.49
N ARG A 128 7.38 10.35 -1.54
CA ARG A 128 6.00 10.82 -1.42
C ARG A 128 4.97 9.72 -1.62
N VAL A 129 5.35 8.47 -1.38
CA VAL A 129 4.42 7.33 -1.30
C VAL A 129 4.02 7.10 0.15
N ASP A 130 2.73 7.08 0.41
CA ASP A 130 2.16 6.75 1.70
C ASP A 130 1.60 5.33 1.66
N PHE A 131 2.26 4.38 2.32
CA PHE A 131 1.71 3.07 2.61
C PHE A 131 1.20 3.08 4.04
N LEU A 132 -0.11 2.97 4.22
CA LEU A 132 -0.76 3.00 5.53
C LEU A 132 -1.24 1.60 5.91
N LEU A 133 -0.93 1.17 7.13
CA LEU A 133 -1.40 -0.06 7.74
C LEU A 133 -1.97 0.28 9.12
N ASP A 134 -3.22 -0.05 9.39
CA ASP A 134 -3.94 0.37 10.62
C ASP A 134 -3.83 1.88 10.86
N GLY A 135 -3.86 2.70 9.80
CA GLY A 135 -3.69 4.14 9.88
C GLY A 135 -2.26 4.62 10.19
N GLN A 136 -1.28 3.73 10.28
CA GLN A 136 0.13 4.07 10.50
C GLN A 136 0.91 4.02 9.19
N ARG A 137 1.75 5.03 8.95
CA ARG A 137 2.59 5.09 7.75
C ARG A 137 3.83 4.20 7.90
N MET A 138 3.97 3.22 7.01
CA MET A 138 5.12 2.33 6.97
C MET A 138 6.31 3.01 6.28
N PRO A 139 7.47 3.16 6.96
CA PRO A 139 8.63 3.87 6.43
C PRO A 139 9.51 2.94 5.59
N MET A 140 8.95 2.32 4.57
CA MET A 140 9.62 1.32 3.72
C MET A 140 10.60 1.97 2.75
N LEU A 141 11.86 1.57 2.82
CA LEU A 141 12.92 2.01 1.90
C LEU A 141 13.24 0.91 0.87
N ALA A 142 13.75 1.33 -0.29
CA ALA A 142 14.18 0.39 -1.33
C ALA A 142 15.26 -0.58 -0.82
N GLY A 143 15.10 -1.87 -1.13
CA GLY A 143 16.02 -2.94 -0.71
C GLY A 143 15.74 -3.54 0.67
N GLU A 144 14.79 -3.00 1.43
CA GLU A 144 14.36 -3.62 2.69
C GLU A 144 13.35 -4.75 2.42
N CYS A 145 13.25 -5.71 3.35
CA CYS A 145 12.23 -6.76 3.32
C CYS A 145 11.28 -6.57 4.49
N TRP A 146 9.99 -6.47 4.20
CA TRP A 146 8.96 -6.17 5.18
C TRP A 146 7.88 -7.26 5.20
N PHE A 147 7.55 -7.77 6.37
CA PHE A 147 6.29 -8.47 6.63
C PHE A 147 5.22 -7.43 6.95
N LEU A 148 4.04 -7.55 6.31
CA LEU A 148 2.86 -6.73 6.58
C LEU A 148 1.64 -7.63 6.74
N ASP A 149 0.93 -7.51 7.87
CA ASP A 149 -0.36 -8.17 8.08
C ASP A 149 -1.47 -7.41 7.35
N LEU A 150 -1.64 -7.69 6.06
CA LEU A 150 -2.63 -7.03 5.22
C LEU A 150 -4.06 -7.54 5.43
N SER A 151 -4.30 -8.49 6.35
CA SER A 151 -5.65 -8.74 6.86
C SER A 151 -6.20 -7.55 7.66
N ARG A 152 -5.34 -6.59 8.01
CA ARG A 152 -5.68 -5.32 8.63
C ARG A 152 -6.00 -4.25 7.59
N PRO A 153 -6.72 -3.17 7.94
CA PRO A 153 -6.98 -2.06 7.03
C PRO A 153 -5.67 -1.48 6.50
N HIS A 154 -5.56 -1.40 5.18
CA HIS A 154 -4.39 -0.81 4.54
C HIS A 154 -4.77 -0.08 3.25
N ARG A 155 -4.00 0.96 2.91
CA ARG A 155 -4.12 1.74 1.68
C ARG A 155 -2.78 2.24 1.20
N VAL A 156 -2.69 2.61 -0.08
CA VAL A 156 -1.46 3.16 -0.65
C VAL A 156 -1.80 4.36 -1.53
N ASP A 157 -1.15 5.50 -1.27
CA ASP A 157 -1.26 6.71 -2.08
C ASP A 157 0.12 7.06 -2.66
N ASN A 158 0.22 7.17 -3.98
CA ASN A 158 1.44 7.65 -4.63
C ASN A 158 1.29 9.12 -5.01
N HIS A 159 1.75 10.01 -4.15
CA HIS A 159 1.77 11.46 -4.39
C HIS A 159 3.02 11.95 -5.13
N ASP A 160 3.88 11.03 -5.54
CA ASP A 160 5.11 11.35 -6.26
C ASP A 160 4.87 11.48 -7.77
N SER A 161 5.81 12.09 -8.47
CA SER A 161 5.88 12.11 -9.94
C SER A 161 6.51 10.84 -10.52
N GLN A 162 7.05 9.97 -9.68
CA GLN A 162 7.64 8.69 -10.04
C GLN A 162 6.74 7.53 -9.66
N GLN A 163 6.86 6.43 -10.39
CA GLN A 163 6.16 5.19 -10.07
C GLN A 163 6.76 4.51 -8.82
N ARG A 164 5.92 3.88 -8.03
CA ARG A 164 6.32 2.98 -6.94
C ARG A 164 6.27 1.55 -7.45
N ILE A 165 7.33 0.74 -7.25
CA ILE A 165 7.35 -0.68 -7.59
C ILE A 165 7.82 -1.49 -6.39
N HIS A 166 7.02 -2.46 -5.98
CA HIS A 166 7.40 -3.47 -4.98
C HIS A 166 7.41 -4.85 -5.60
N LEU A 167 8.38 -5.67 -5.22
CA LEU A 167 8.31 -7.12 -5.31
C LEU A 167 7.49 -7.60 -4.11
N VAL A 168 6.36 -8.21 -4.39
CA VAL A 168 5.44 -8.74 -3.37
C VAL A 168 5.49 -10.26 -3.45
N ILE A 169 5.75 -10.92 -2.31
CA ILE A 169 5.94 -12.36 -2.22
C ILE A 169 5.00 -12.90 -1.16
N ASP A 170 4.16 -13.86 -1.53
CA ASP A 170 3.36 -14.63 -0.59
C ASP A 170 4.10 -15.94 -0.29
N CYS A 171 4.32 -16.22 1.00
CA CYS A 171 5.09 -17.36 1.47
C CYS A 171 4.27 -18.19 2.46
N ARG A 172 4.45 -19.51 2.44
CA ARG A 172 3.95 -20.33 3.53
C ARG A 172 4.70 -20.01 4.83
N PRO A 173 3.99 -19.94 5.95
CA PRO A 173 4.64 -19.77 7.25
C PRO A 173 5.53 -20.97 7.56
N ASP A 174 6.74 -20.69 8.03
CA ASP A 174 7.66 -21.69 8.59
C ASP A 174 8.43 -21.10 9.79
N SER A 175 9.18 -21.94 10.50
CA SER A 175 9.88 -21.54 11.71
C SER A 175 10.94 -20.46 11.46
N TRP A 176 11.59 -20.46 10.30
CA TRP A 176 12.58 -19.45 9.95
C TRP A 176 11.92 -18.08 9.73
N LEU A 177 10.85 -18.03 8.92
CA LEU A 177 10.16 -16.77 8.61
C LEU A 177 9.48 -16.19 9.86
N GLU A 178 8.88 -17.04 10.69
CA GLU A 178 8.31 -16.64 11.98
C GLU A 178 9.35 -16.04 12.93
N GLN A 179 10.55 -16.64 12.96
CA GLN A 179 11.67 -16.11 13.73
C GLN A 179 12.13 -14.74 13.18
N MET A 180 12.29 -14.60 11.88
CA MET A 180 12.66 -13.31 11.25
C MET A 180 11.65 -12.21 11.53
N ILE A 181 10.35 -12.56 11.55
CA ILE A 181 9.29 -11.61 11.92
C ILE A 181 9.39 -11.22 13.40
N ALA A 182 9.63 -12.18 14.28
CA ALA A 182 9.78 -11.94 15.73
C ALA A 182 11.03 -11.11 16.07
N GLU A 183 12.13 -11.30 15.31
CA GLU A 183 13.40 -10.59 15.45
C GLU A 183 13.44 -9.29 14.62
N GLY A 184 12.30 -8.86 14.11
CA GLY A 184 12.18 -7.68 13.26
C GLY A 184 12.96 -6.48 13.78
N VAL A 185 13.62 -5.76 12.87
CA VAL A 185 14.40 -4.57 13.20
C VAL A 185 13.48 -3.51 13.82
N PRO A 186 13.79 -2.98 15.00
CA PRO A 186 12.99 -1.95 15.64
C PRO A 186 12.70 -0.79 14.69
N THR A 187 11.44 -0.55 14.43
CA THR A 187 10.99 0.47 13.47
C THR A 187 9.78 1.19 14.05
N THR A 188 9.85 2.51 14.07
CA THR A 188 8.73 3.33 14.49
C THR A 188 8.02 3.85 13.24
N PRO A 189 6.77 3.44 13.01
CA PRO A 189 5.96 4.04 11.96
C PRO A 189 5.80 5.53 12.22
N ALA A 190 5.76 6.34 11.18
CA ALA A 190 5.34 7.71 11.35
C ALA A 190 3.86 7.69 11.79
N PRO A 191 3.45 8.56 12.74
CA PRO A 191 2.05 8.67 13.10
C PRO A 191 1.26 8.91 11.80
N GLY A 192 0.17 8.15 11.64
CA GLY A 192 -0.56 7.98 10.40
C GLY A 192 -1.25 9.21 9.87
N VAL A 193 -0.46 10.12 9.41
CA VAL A 193 -0.92 11.31 8.74
C VAL A 193 -0.29 11.26 7.36
N GLY A 194 -0.90 10.49 6.46
CA GLY A 194 -0.59 10.58 5.06
C GLY A 194 -0.68 12.04 4.59
N ARG A 195 -0.05 12.41 3.50
CA ARG A 195 -0.09 13.77 2.95
C ARG A 195 -1.53 14.31 2.88
N ALA A 196 -2.48 13.46 2.50
CA ALA A 196 -3.90 13.80 2.45
C ALA A 196 -4.42 14.33 3.80
N ALA A 197 -4.04 13.73 4.92
CA ALA A 197 -4.49 14.19 6.23
C ALA A 197 -3.72 15.44 6.70
N VAL A 198 -2.43 15.59 6.34
CA VAL A 198 -1.67 16.85 6.55
C VAL A 198 -2.32 17.98 5.76
N ASP A 199 -2.61 17.74 4.48
CA ASP A 199 -3.23 18.73 3.60
C ASP A 199 -4.66 19.05 4.05
N PHE A 200 -5.42 18.05 4.52
CA PHE A 200 -6.74 18.28 5.11
C PHE A 200 -6.65 19.10 6.42
N ALA A 201 -5.75 18.77 7.33
CA ALA A 201 -5.55 19.54 8.56
C ALA A 201 -5.11 20.98 8.26
N ARG A 202 -4.28 21.17 7.21
CA ARG A 202 -3.90 22.50 6.73
C ARG A 202 -5.11 23.25 6.13
N PHE A 203 -5.95 22.57 5.37
CA PHE A 203 -7.19 23.15 4.86
C PHE A 203 -8.14 23.57 5.97
N CYS A 204 -8.32 22.75 7.01
CA CYS A 204 -9.11 23.11 8.19
C CYS A 204 -8.59 24.38 8.87
N ARG A 205 -7.27 24.50 9.05
CA ARG A 205 -6.66 25.75 9.59
C ARG A 205 -6.95 26.96 8.71
N LEU A 206 -6.87 26.82 7.39
CA LEU A 206 -7.23 27.91 6.47
C LEU A 206 -8.70 28.34 6.62
N LEU A 207 -9.61 27.41 6.90
CA LEU A 207 -11.03 27.73 7.18
C LEU A 207 -11.18 28.49 8.51
N GLU A 208 -10.37 28.22 9.50
CA GLU A 208 -10.35 28.93 10.78
C GLU A 208 -9.78 30.35 10.63
N GLU A 209 -8.78 30.52 9.75
CA GLU A 209 -8.07 31.80 9.50
C GLU A 209 -8.82 32.70 8.49
N ASP A 210 -9.65 32.13 7.60
CA ASP A 210 -10.39 32.84 6.55
C ASP A 210 -11.91 32.66 6.70
N PRO A 211 -12.60 33.58 7.39
CA PRO A 211 -14.05 33.54 7.56
C PRO A 211 -14.84 33.56 6.24
N ALA A 212 -14.32 34.22 5.22
CA ALA A 212 -15.00 34.27 3.91
C ALA A 212 -14.97 32.88 3.23
N LEU A 213 -13.86 32.17 3.31
CA LEU A 213 -13.74 30.80 2.84
C LEU A 213 -14.68 29.86 3.57
N CYS A 214 -14.77 30.01 4.89
CA CYS A 214 -15.69 29.25 5.75
C CYS A 214 -17.16 29.48 5.34
N GLN A 215 -17.57 30.74 5.13
CA GLN A 215 -18.93 31.10 4.74
C GLN A 215 -19.34 30.48 3.39
N VAL A 216 -18.42 30.39 2.42
CA VAL A 216 -18.68 29.72 1.12
C VAL A 216 -19.10 28.27 1.31
N LEU A 217 -18.47 27.55 2.24
CA LEU A 217 -18.82 26.16 2.53
C LEU A 217 -20.05 26.01 3.40
N GLN A 218 -20.24 26.90 4.38
CA GLN A 218 -21.42 26.90 5.25
C GLN A 218 -22.73 27.21 4.51
N ALA A 219 -22.68 27.93 3.40
CA ALA A 219 -23.83 28.22 2.57
C ALA A 219 -24.36 27.00 1.79
N LEU A 220 -23.60 25.91 1.73
CA LEU A 220 -23.96 24.69 1.00
C LEU A 220 -24.72 23.75 1.89
N THR A 221 -25.98 23.47 1.53
CA THR A 221 -26.87 22.54 2.26
C THR A 221 -26.82 21.12 1.68
N ASP A 222 -26.42 20.98 0.42
CA ASP A 222 -26.24 19.69 -0.24
C ASP A 222 -24.85 19.11 0.07
N ASN A 223 -24.82 17.84 0.49
CA ASN A 223 -23.59 17.18 0.94
C ASN A 223 -22.61 16.91 -0.22
N GLU A 224 -23.10 16.62 -1.42
CA GLU A 224 -22.22 16.38 -2.58
C GLU A 224 -21.64 17.70 -3.09
N ALA A 225 -22.45 18.76 -3.16
CA ALA A 225 -21.99 20.09 -3.49
C ALA A 225 -20.95 20.60 -2.47
N PHE A 226 -21.13 20.33 -1.18
CA PHE A 226 -20.16 20.62 -0.13
C PHE A 226 -18.83 19.90 -0.37
N ILE A 227 -18.88 18.59 -0.64
CA ILE A 227 -17.69 17.79 -0.90
C ILE A 227 -16.94 18.30 -2.13
N GLU A 228 -17.64 18.51 -3.25
CA GLU A 228 -17.03 18.97 -4.50
C GLU A 228 -16.40 20.35 -4.33
N ARG A 229 -17.09 21.28 -3.69
CA ARG A 229 -16.57 22.63 -3.46
C ARG A 229 -15.37 22.61 -2.51
N THR A 230 -15.39 21.79 -1.47
CA THR A 230 -14.25 21.61 -0.56
C THR A 230 -13.01 21.12 -1.29
N LEU A 231 -13.16 20.11 -2.15
CA LEU A 231 -12.05 19.56 -2.95
C LEU A 231 -11.50 20.59 -3.95
N ALA A 232 -12.38 21.35 -4.62
CA ALA A 232 -11.97 22.39 -5.54
C ALA A 232 -11.16 23.49 -4.83
N LEU A 233 -11.67 23.99 -3.69
CA LEU A 233 -11.00 25.01 -2.90
C LEU A 233 -9.65 24.55 -2.33
N ALA A 234 -9.53 23.29 -1.97
CA ALA A 234 -8.27 22.69 -1.56
C ALA A 234 -7.27 22.61 -2.71
N ALA A 235 -7.70 22.13 -3.87
CA ALA A 235 -6.87 22.04 -5.08
C ALA A 235 -6.35 23.40 -5.55
N GLU A 236 -7.20 24.45 -5.52
CA GLU A 236 -6.80 25.84 -5.81
C GLU A 236 -5.63 26.32 -4.91
N ARG A 237 -5.46 25.72 -3.74
CA ARG A 237 -4.43 26.05 -2.74
C ARG A 237 -3.28 25.03 -2.70
N GLY A 238 -3.21 24.14 -3.69
CA GLY A 238 -2.16 23.12 -3.78
C GLY A 238 -2.25 22.02 -2.70
N LEU A 239 -3.43 21.86 -2.07
CA LEU A 239 -3.70 20.84 -1.08
C LEU A 239 -4.40 19.64 -1.74
N ALA A 240 -3.93 18.44 -1.48
CA ALA A 240 -4.39 17.22 -2.12
C ALA A 240 -4.92 16.20 -1.10
N PHE A 241 -6.22 16.09 -1.01
CA PHE A 241 -6.95 15.01 -0.35
C PHE A 241 -8.18 14.66 -1.19
N THR A 242 -8.75 13.48 -0.96
CA THR A 242 -9.82 12.98 -1.80
C THR A 242 -11.17 13.09 -1.14
N ARG A 243 -12.19 12.80 -1.94
CA ARG A 243 -13.58 12.60 -1.49
C ARG A 243 -13.66 11.58 -0.35
N GLU A 244 -12.93 10.47 -0.44
CA GLU A 244 -12.93 9.44 0.60
C GLU A 244 -12.22 9.91 1.87
N ASP A 245 -11.08 10.62 1.75
CA ASP A 245 -10.41 11.23 2.90
C ASP A 245 -11.31 12.22 3.62
N LEU A 246 -12.01 13.07 2.86
CA LEU A 246 -12.96 14.05 3.40
C LEU A 246 -14.15 13.35 4.08
N ARG A 247 -14.75 12.34 3.44
CA ARG A 247 -15.84 11.55 4.04
C ARG A 247 -15.40 10.82 5.30
N SER A 248 -14.18 10.29 5.32
CA SER A 248 -13.60 9.65 6.49
C SER A 248 -13.42 10.63 7.64
N ALA A 249 -12.89 11.81 7.38
CA ALA A 249 -12.76 12.87 8.37
C ALA A 249 -14.15 13.33 8.91
N MET A 250 -15.14 13.46 8.04
CA MET A 250 -16.52 13.79 8.45
C MET A 250 -17.15 12.71 9.34
N ARG A 251 -16.89 11.42 9.05
CA ARG A 251 -17.34 10.30 9.92
C ARG A 251 -16.64 10.34 11.27
N GLN A 252 -15.36 10.64 11.29
CA GLN A 252 -14.54 10.71 12.50
C GLN A 252 -14.94 11.91 13.37
N GLY A 253 -15.17 13.07 12.78
CA GLY A 253 -15.68 14.26 13.46
C GLY A 253 -17.05 14.03 14.11
N ARG A 254 -17.98 13.35 13.43
CA ARG A 254 -19.29 12.96 14.02
C ARG A 254 -19.14 11.99 15.20
N ARG A 255 -18.20 11.07 15.15
CA ARG A 255 -17.91 10.14 16.23
C ARG A 255 -17.40 10.87 17.47
N LEU A 256 -16.40 11.72 17.32
CA LEU A 256 -15.84 12.54 18.40
C LEU A 256 -16.91 13.47 19.02
N TRP A 257 -17.77 14.06 18.18
CA TRP A 257 -18.90 14.85 18.64
C TRP A 257 -19.88 14.03 19.49
N ASN A 258 -20.26 12.85 19.04
CA ASN A 258 -21.18 11.99 19.79
C ASN A 258 -20.59 11.50 21.11
N GLU A 259 -19.28 11.18 21.14
CA GLU A 259 -18.59 10.72 22.34
C GLU A 259 -18.51 11.80 23.43
N GLN A 260 -18.44 13.10 23.05
CA GLN A 260 -18.42 14.23 23.99
C GLN A 260 -19.76 14.42 24.73
N TRP A 261 -20.88 13.87 24.21
CA TRP A 261 -22.23 14.02 24.79
C TRP A 261 -22.73 12.74 25.46
N THR A 262 -21.94 11.65 25.44
CA THR A 262 -22.29 10.37 26.10
C THR A 262 -21.43 10.06 27.33
N ALA A 263 -20.61 11.02 27.79
CA ALA A 263 -19.79 10.91 29.00
C ALA A 263 -20.44 11.60 30.20
#